data_95d3cce9e2afd0cdc04e5d1c64e830ee
#
_entry.id   95d3cce9e2afd0cdc04e5d1c64e830ee
#
_cell.length_a   1.000
_cell.length_b   1.000
_cell.length_c   1.000
_cell.angle_alpha   90.00
_cell.angle_beta   90.00
_cell.angle_gamma   90.00
#
_symmetry.space_group_name_H-M   'P 1'
#
loop_
_entity.id
_entity.type
_entity.pdbx_description
1 polymer ?
#
loop_
_entity_poly.entity_id
_entity_poly.type
_entity_poly.pdbx_seq_one_letter_code
_entity_poly.pdbx_strand_id
1 'polypeptide(L)'
;MDTMNHDALRALLQKAAPQLMELEYETWNFGDSTGFEAMIRSADTLNSEDFRNFAYGWFRSWATRAQPYERLDCTAPGLAIVLAAEREKNQSLLDAALGLAGFLTSRRKIGAVYETWERSPLMAPYGGEELPDEEKAILDSPPGGFFVDCLHFDPPFFAALARVTGDERWRQEALEQAEGYIRALQKPSGLFDHFVLDGWPDRTFGPGWGRGQGWALLGLVDVVEQLHLDSDHEVARSAVSLIDAMVTLQSSDGSWPVVITDPESGEEPSTAAFMATGFLRALKLGLVSGDEVAQSAERALESVMSQCDDQGLLSGVSRAVMACTRASHYGHVPRGFNVPWGQGPLVLALCEALE
;
A
#
# COMPACT_ATOMS: atom_id res chain seq x y z
N MET A 1 14.97 -3.12 19.12
CA MET A 1 14.65 -4.48 18.61
C MET A 1 15.25 -5.63 19.43
N ASP A 2 16.08 -5.38 20.42
CA ASP A 2 16.66 -6.45 21.28
C ASP A 2 15.66 -7.14 22.24
N THR A 3 14.39 -6.69 22.27
CA THR A 3 13.38 -7.19 23.21
C THR A 3 12.30 -8.07 22.59
N MET A 4 12.10 -8.02 21.27
CA MET A 4 11.10 -8.86 20.63
C MET A 4 11.54 -10.33 20.56
N ASN A 5 10.65 -11.21 20.95
CA ASN A 5 10.91 -12.64 20.93
C ASN A 5 10.85 -13.19 19.49
N HIS A 6 12.01 -13.37 18.85
CA HIS A 6 12.14 -13.90 17.50
C HIS A 6 11.44 -15.25 17.30
N ASP A 7 11.38 -16.10 18.34
CA ASP A 7 10.68 -17.38 18.27
C ASP A 7 9.15 -17.17 18.14
N ALA A 8 8.61 -16.19 18.88
CA ALA A 8 7.19 -15.85 18.79
C ALA A 8 6.84 -15.24 17.43
N LEU A 9 7.68 -14.34 16.89
CA LEU A 9 7.51 -13.76 15.56
C LEU A 9 7.51 -14.86 14.48
N ARG A 10 8.49 -15.74 14.52
CA ARG A 10 8.61 -16.86 13.56
C ARG A 10 7.44 -17.83 13.69
N ALA A 11 7.00 -18.15 14.91
CA ALA A 11 5.85 -19.03 15.15
C ALA A 11 4.55 -18.42 14.60
N LEU A 12 4.35 -17.10 14.75
CA LEU A 12 3.20 -16.42 14.13
C LEU A 12 3.33 -16.37 12.61
N LEU A 13 4.50 -16.06 12.06
CA LEU A 13 4.73 -16.03 10.61
C LEU A 13 4.43 -17.40 9.98
N GLN A 14 4.81 -18.52 10.64
CA GLN A 14 4.51 -19.87 10.15
C GLN A 14 3.00 -20.18 10.09
N LYS A 15 2.20 -19.50 10.90
CA LYS A 15 0.73 -19.60 10.86
C LYS A 15 0.10 -18.61 9.89
N ALA A 16 0.58 -17.37 9.89
CA ALA A 16 0.00 -16.27 9.13
C ALA A 16 0.29 -16.33 7.64
N ALA A 17 1.48 -16.78 7.23
CA ALA A 17 1.85 -16.84 5.82
C ALA A 17 1.01 -17.83 4.99
N PRO A 18 0.69 -19.04 5.46
CA PRO A 18 -0.21 -19.95 4.73
C PRO A 18 -1.59 -19.36 4.48
N GLN A 19 -2.10 -18.52 5.37
CA GLN A 19 -3.41 -17.88 5.23
C GLN A 19 -3.49 -16.99 3.97
N LEU A 20 -2.35 -16.47 3.50
CA LEU A 20 -2.31 -15.70 2.25
C LEU A 20 -2.75 -16.54 1.04
N MET A 21 -2.44 -17.84 1.01
CA MET A 21 -2.81 -18.72 -0.11
C MET A 21 -4.31 -19.12 -0.09
N GLU A 22 -4.97 -18.94 1.05
CA GLU A 22 -6.41 -19.22 1.21
C GLU A 22 -7.29 -18.00 0.88
N LEU A 23 -6.69 -16.82 0.65
CA LEU A 23 -7.42 -15.61 0.30
C LEU A 23 -7.87 -15.63 -1.17
N GLU A 24 -8.96 -14.93 -1.45
CA GLU A 24 -9.42 -14.69 -2.82
C GLU A 24 -8.61 -13.56 -3.45
N TYR A 25 -7.94 -13.86 -4.57
CA TYR A 25 -7.22 -12.89 -5.38
C TYR A 25 -8.01 -12.62 -6.65
N GLU A 26 -8.29 -11.35 -6.89
CA GLU A 26 -8.75 -10.88 -8.19
C GLU A 26 -7.52 -10.49 -9.01
N THR A 27 -7.41 -10.95 -10.23
CA THR A 27 -6.32 -10.51 -11.10
C THR A 27 -6.33 -8.99 -11.17
N TRP A 28 -5.31 -8.33 -10.62
CA TRP A 28 -5.17 -6.88 -10.53
C TRP A 28 -6.23 -6.19 -9.65
N ASN A 29 -6.37 -6.61 -8.43
CA ASN A 29 -7.04 -5.85 -7.39
C ASN A 29 -5.98 -5.09 -6.55
N PHE A 30 -6.33 -3.92 -6.07
CA PHE A 30 -5.44 -3.08 -5.25
C PHE A 30 -4.85 -3.82 -4.04
N GLY A 31 -5.58 -4.74 -3.45
CA GLY A 31 -5.13 -5.52 -2.30
C GLY A 31 -4.13 -6.64 -2.63
N ASP A 32 -4.07 -7.08 -3.88
CA ASP A 32 -3.26 -8.23 -4.29
C ASP A 32 -1.76 -7.95 -4.16
N SER A 33 -1.33 -6.68 -4.30
CA SER A 33 0.07 -6.28 -4.25
C SER A 33 0.76 -6.71 -2.96
N THR A 34 0.21 -6.35 -1.82
CA THR A 34 0.78 -6.68 -0.50
C THR A 34 0.69 -8.16 -0.20
N GLY A 35 -0.36 -8.85 -0.68
CA GLY A 35 -0.49 -10.29 -0.54
C GLY A 35 0.59 -11.06 -1.29
N PHE A 36 0.83 -10.76 -2.56
CA PHE A 36 1.87 -11.40 -3.36
C PHE A 36 3.28 -11.03 -2.88
N GLU A 37 3.51 -9.79 -2.51
CA GLU A 37 4.78 -9.37 -1.94
C GLU A 37 5.07 -10.14 -0.63
N ALA A 38 4.09 -10.25 0.24
CA ALA A 38 4.20 -10.99 1.50
C ALA A 38 4.49 -12.48 1.27
N MET A 39 3.89 -13.12 0.27
CA MET A 39 4.22 -14.50 -0.09
C MET A 39 5.67 -14.65 -0.53
N ILE A 40 6.17 -13.73 -1.36
CA ILE A 40 7.55 -13.77 -1.84
C ILE A 40 8.53 -13.60 -0.68
N ARG A 41 8.28 -12.64 0.21
CA ARG A 41 9.10 -12.41 1.42
C ARG A 41 9.05 -13.61 2.37
N SER A 42 7.85 -14.18 2.60
CA SER A 42 7.70 -15.39 3.43
C SER A 42 8.49 -16.58 2.89
N ALA A 43 8.55 -16.74 1.56
CA ALA A 43 9.34 -17.78 0.93
C ALA A 43 10.83 -17.68 1.30
N ASP A 44 11.37 -16.47 1.33
CA ASP A 44 12.76 -16.23 1.71
C ASP A 44 12.96 -16.41 3.23
N THR A 45 12.11 -15.79 4.07
CA THR A 45 12.24 -15.82 5.54
C THR A 45 12.01 -17.21 6.14
N LEU A 46 11.08 -18.00 5.58
CA LEU A 46 10.76 -19.36 6.02
C LEU A 46 11.52 -20.45 5.26
N ASN A 47 12.28 -20.09 4.23
CA ASN A 47 12.94 -21.02 3.31
C ASN A 47 11.94 -22.03 2.71
N SER A 48 10.81 -21.54 2.21
CA SER A 48 9.73 -22.33 1.61
C SER A 48 9.39 -21.85 0.21
N GLU A 49 9.53 -22.72 -0.79
CA GLU A 49 9.21 -22.38 -2.17
C GLU A 49 7.70 -22.35 -2.46
N ASP A 50 6.85 -22.89 -1.59
CA ASP A 50 5.41 -23.00 -1.84
C ASP A 50 4.76 -21.62 -2.01
N PHE A 51 5.09 -20.65 -1.15
CA PHE A 51 4.58 -19.30 -1.22
C PHE A 51 5.03 -18.59 -2.52
N ARG A 52 6.31 -18.74 -2.88
CA ARG A 52 6.84 -18.16 -4.12
C ARG A 52 6.19 -18.77 -5.34
N ASN A 53 6.06 -20.10 -5.36
CA ASN A 53 5.45 -20.82 -6.48
C ASN A 53 3.99 -20.42 -6.67
N PHE A 54 3.25 -20.20 -5.59
CA PHE A 54 1.87 -19.71 -5.64
C PHE A 54 1.81 -18.33 -6.31
N ALA A 55 2.57 -17.36 -5.81
CA ALA A 55 2.61 -16.01 -6.36
C ALA A 55 3.06 -16.02 -7.85
N TYR A 56 4.11 -16.73 -8.16
CA TYR A 56 4.64 -16.82 -9.53
C TYR A 56 3.69 -17.58 -10.48
N GLY A 57 2.90 -18.50 -9.98
CA GLY A 57 1.84 -19.15 -10.74
C GLY A 57 0.80 -18.14 -11.22
N TRP A 58 0.41 -17.21 -10.36
CA TRP A 58 -0.48 -16.10 -10.71
C TRP A 58 0.15 -15.18 -11.75
N PHE A 59 1.41 -14.78 -11.58
CA PHE A 59 2.11 -13.89 -12.51
C PHE A 59 2.27 -14.51 -13.90
N ARG A 60 2.65 -15.78 -13.97
CA ARG A 60 2.75 -16.51 -15.25
C ARG A 60 1.40 -16.67 -15.92
N SER A 61 0.37 -17.00 -15.15
CA SER A 61 -1.00 -17.08 -15.66
C SER A 61 -1.46 -15.76 -16.24
N TRP A 62 -1.19 -14.66 -15.55
CA TRP A 62 -1.51 -13.32 -16.05
C TRP A 62 -0.72 -12.97 -17.32
N ALA A 63 0.60 -13.20 -17.34
CA ALA A 63 1.45 -12.87 -18.49
C ALA A 63 1.06 -13.61 -19.78
N THR A 64 0.37 -14.74 -19.66
CA THR A 64 -0.12 -15.52 -20.81
C THR A 64 -1.54 -15.16 -21.25
N ARG A 65 -2.24 -14.30 -20.51
CA ARG A 65 -3.59 -13.87 -20.88
C ARG A 65 -3.53 -12.73 -21.89
N ALA A 66 -4.54 -12.69 -22.73
CA ALA A 66 -4.68 -11.61 -23.70
C ALA A 66 -5.03 -10.29 -23.01
N GLN A 67 -4.51 -9.21 -23.56
CA GLN A 67 -4.94 -7.86 -23.31
C GLN A 67 -6.28 -7.61 -24.05
N PRO A 68 -7.07 -6.60 -23.75
CA PRO A 68 -6.65 -5.34 -23.12
C PRO A 68 -6.70 -5.34 -21.58
N TYR A 69 -5.98 -4.37 -21.00
CA TYR A 69 -6.15 -3.98 -19.60
C TYR A 69 -7.39 -3.06 -19.52
N GLU A 70 -8.30 -3.38 -18.60
CA GLU A 70 -9.60 -2.69 -18.57
C GLU A 70 -9.82 -1.87 -17.30
N ARG A 71 -8.99 -2.07 -16.25
CA ARG A 71 -9.17 -1.42 -14.96
C ARG A 71 -7.97 -0.55 -14.62
N LEU A 72 -8.23 0.68 -14.19
CA LEU A 72 -7.20 1.68 -13.92
C LEU A 72 -6.62 1.60 -12.51
N ASP A 73 -7.40 1.22 -11.51
CA ASP A 73 -6.98 1.09 -10.11
C ASP A 73 -6.32 -0.28 -9.79
N CYS A 74 -6.00 -1.04 -10.80
CA CYS A 74 -5.60 -2.43 -10.69
C CYS A 74 -4.26 -2.72 -11.36
N THR A 75 -3.27 -1.94 -11.05
CA THR A 75 -1.90 -2.14 -11.53
C THR A 75 -1.02 -2.92 -10.58
N ALA A 76 -1.53 -3.17 -9.39
CA ALA A 76 -0.96 -4.16 -8.49
C ALA A 76 -1.09 -5.57 -9.12
N PRO A 77 -0.08 -6.39 -9.06
CA PRO A 77 1.14 -6.33 -8.27
C PRO A 77 2.40 -6.01 -9.10
N GLY A 78 2.39 -4.90 -9.84
CA GLY A 78 3.43 -4.54 -10.81
C GLY A 78 4.87 -4.63 -10.29
N LEU A 79 5.16 -4.09 -9.11
CA LEU A 79 6.48 -4.21 -8.48
C LEU A 79 6.87 -5.68 -8.32
N ALA A 80 6.03 -6.50 -7.72
CA ALA A 80 6.31 -7.91 -7.46
C ALA A 80 6.59 -8.71 -8.73
N ILE A 81 5.89 -8.38 -9.85
CA ILE A 81 6.13 -9.02 -11.15
C ILE A 81 7.52 -8.69 -11.69
N VAL A 82 7.96 -7.44 -11.61
CA VAL A 82 9.28 -7.03 -12.09
C VAL A 82 10.37 -7.73 -11.28
N LEU A 83 10.23 -7.78 -9.96
CA LEU A 83 11.17 -8.48 -9.08
C LEU A 83 11.19 -10.00 -9.35
N ALA A 84 10.03 -10.59 -9.63
CA ALA A 84 9.94 -12.00 -10.02
C ALA A 84 10.61 -12.25 -11.38
N ALA A 85 10.39 -11.39 -12.36
CA ALA A 85 11.02 -11.50 -13.68
C ALA A 85 12.55 -11.43 -13.59
N GLU A 86 13.06 -10.51 -12.77
CA GLU A 86 14.50 -10.39 -12.51
C GLU A 86 15.07 -11.64 -11.84
N ARG A 87 14.46 -12.10 -10.75
CA ARG A 87 14.91 -13.26 -9.98
C ARG A 87 14.94 -14.54 -10.79
N GLU A 88 13.90 -14.78 -11.59
CA GLU A 88 13.80 -15.95 -12.46
C GLU A 88 14.52 -15.78 -13.81
N LYS A 89 15.07 -14.60 -14.10
CA LYS A 89 15.59 -14.25 -15.43
C LYS A 89 14.58 -14.53 -16.55
N ASN A 90 13.29 -14.25 -16.26
CA ASN A 90 12.16 -14.57 -17.12
C ASN A 90 11.82 -13.38 -18.02
N GLN A 91 12.34 -13.42 -19.27
CA GLN A 91 12.13 -12.36 -20.24
C GLN A 91 10.64 -12.18 -20.60
N SER A 92 9.88 -13.29 -20.72
CA SER A 92 8.45 -13.19 -21.07
C SER A 92 7.64 -12.45 -19.99
N LEU A 93 8.00 -12.64 -18.72
CA LEU A 93 7.36 -11.94 -17.62
C LEU A 93 7.75 -10.45 -17.61
N LEU A 94 9.01 -10.14 -17.92
CA LEU A 94 9.48 -8.76 -18.07
C LEU A 94 8.80 -8.08 -19.26
N ASP A 95 8.64 -8.74 -20.39
CA ASP A 95 7.94 -8.21 -21.57
C ASP A 95 6.45 -7.92 -21.25
N ALA A 96 5.80 -8.79 -20.46
CA ALA A 96 4.45 -8.55 -20.00
C ALA A 96 4.37 -7.33 -19.04
N ALA A 97 5.34 -7.18 -18.15
CA ALA A 97 5.45 -5.99 -17.29
C ALA A 97 5.67 -4.70 -18.10
N LEU A 98 6.52 -4.75 -19.13
CA LEU A 98 6.72 -3.62 -20.04
C LEU A 98 5.44 -3.28 -20.83
N GLY A 99 4.66 -4.29 -21.21
CA GLY A 99 3.32 -4.09 -21.83
C GLY A 99 2.35 -3.37 -20.87
N LEU A 100 2.34 -3.78 -19.59
CA LEU A 100 1.59 -3.09 -18.54
C LEU A 100 2.04 -1.64 -18.39
N ALA A 101 3.33 -1.38 -18.31
CA ALA A 101 3.87 -0.03 -18.21
C ALA A 101 3.45 0.86 -19.39
N GLY A 102 3.45 0.30 -20.61
CA GLY A 102 2.94 0.99 -21.80
C GLY A 102 1.47 1.36 -21.69
N PHE A 103 0.64 0.47 -21.12
CA PHE A 103 -0.77 0.78 -20.86
C PHE A 103 -0.90 1.91 -19.83
N LEU A 104 -0.19 1.82 -18.70
CA LEU A 104 -0.27 2.80 -17.62
C LEU A 104 0.11 4.21 -18.11
N THR A 105 1.18 4.31 -18.89
CA THR A 105 1.64 5.58 -19.46
C THR A 105 0.74 6.12 -20.60
N SER A 106 -0.19 5.32 -21.11
CA SER A 106 -1.20 5.77 -22.07
C SER A 106 -2.42 6.43 -21.42
N ARG A 107 -2.56 6.33 -20.09
CA ARG A 107 -3.69 6.91 -19.36
C ARG A 107 -3.63 8.44 -19.34
N ARG A 108 -4.78 9.05 -19.13
CA ARG A 108 -4.88 10.49 -18.90
C ARG A 108 -4.18 10.86 -17.58
N LYS A 109 -3.56 12.03 -17.55
CA LYS A 109 -3.01 12.60 -16.31
C LYS A 109 -3.96 13.68 -15.74
N ILE A 110 -4.08 13.73 -14.43
CA ILE A 110 -4.69 14.80 -13.66
C ILE A 110 -3.54 15.48 -12.91
N GLY A 111 -3.16 16.68 -13.35
CA GLY A 111 -1.86 17.23 -12.98
C GLY A 111 -0.72 16.36 -13.51
N ALA A 112 0.16 15.88 -12.62
CA ALA A 112 1.24 14.97 -12.98
C ALA A 112 0.87 13.48 -12.83
N VAL A 113 -0.22 13.16 -12.14
CA VAL A 113 -0.58 11.79 -11.76
C VAL A 113 -1.50 11.16 -12.80
N TYR A 114 -1.28 9.89 -13.13
CA TYR A 114 -2.20 9.13 -13.98
C TYR A 114 -3.55 8.95 -13.30
N GLU A 115 -4.62 9.10 -14.10
CA GLU A 115 -5.97 8.77 -13.66
C GLU A 115 -6.04 7.29 -13.27
N THR A 116 -6.45 7.02 -12.02
CA THR A 116 -6.58 5.66 -11.50
C THR A 116 -8.02 5.27 -11.25
N TRP A 117 -8.95 6.20 -11.40
CA TRP A 117 -10.37 5.96 -11.33
C TRP A 117 -11.07 6.40 -12.62
N GLU A 118 -11.67 5.45 -13.30
CA GLU A 118 -12.53 5.73 -14.44
C GLU A 118 -13.86 6.34 -13.95
N ARG A 119 -14.56 6.99 -14.85
CA ARG A 119 -15.83 7.70 -14.61
C ARG A 119 -17.00 6.77 -14.23
N SER A 120 -16.72 5.75 -13.44
CA SER A 120 -17.71 4.84 -12.89
C SER A 120 -18.28 5.40 -11.59
N PRO A 121 -19.57 5.20 -11.29
CA PRO A 121 -20.15 5.63 -10.03
C PRO A 121 -19.36 5.10 -8.84
N LEU A 122 -19.09 5.95 -7.86
CA LEU A 122 -18.50 5.57 -6.60
C LEU A 122 -19.59 5.05 -5.66
N MET A 123 -19.26 4.08 -4.82
CA MET A 123 -20.21 3.58 -3.82
C MET A 123 -20.56 4.68 -2.82
N ALA A 124 -21.83 4.74 -2.44
CA ALA A 124 -22.25 5.59 -1.32
C ALA A 124 -21.58 5.14 -0.02
N PRO A 125 -21.27 6.07 0.91
CA PRO A 125 -20.76 5.74 2.23
C PRO A 125 -21.69 4.79 2.98
N TYR A 126 -21.11 3.92 3.80
CA TYR A 126 -21.88 2.97 4.64
C TYR A 126 -22.66 3.65 5.78
N GLY A 127 -22.32 4.88 6.10
CA GLY A 127 -22.93 5.67 7.17
C GLY A 127 -22.10 6.93 7.42
N GLY A 128 -22.37 7.60 8.54
CA GLY A 128 -21.71 8.85 8.90
C GLY A 128 -22.50 10.08 8.47
N GLU A 129 -21.80 11.18 8.30
CA GLU A 129 -22.38 12.48 7.94
C GLU A 129 -23.12 12.40 6.59
N GLU A 130 -24.30 13.01 6.50
CA GLU A 130 -25.05 13.05 5.26
C GLU A 130 -24.32 13.91 4.20
N LEU A 131 -24.27 13.40 2.97
CA LEU A 131 -23.66 14.11 1.86
C LEU A 131 -24.57 15.22 1.35
N PRO A 132 -24.02 16.42 1.09
CA PRO A 132 -24.71 17.43 0.28
C PRO A 132 -25.08 16.90 -1.10
N ASP A 133 -26.16 17.41 -1.68
CA ASP A 133 -26.64 16.97 -3.00
C ASP A 133 -25.60 17.15 -4.11
N GLU A 134 -24.75 18.17 -4.03
CA GLU A 134 -23.65 18.40 -4.94
C GLU A 134 -22.62 17.26 -4.87
N GLU A 135 -22.24 16.80 -3.67
CA GLU A 135 -21.32 15.68 -3.49
C GLU A 135 -21.94 14.36 -3.92
N LYS A 136 -23.24 14.13 -3.64
CA LYS A 136 -23.97 12.96 -4.16
C LYS A 136 -23.90 12.90 -5.67
N ALA A 137 -24.16 14.01 -6.35
CA ALA A 137 -24.12 14.08 -7.81
C ALA A 137 -22.72 13.79 -8.36
N ILE A 138 -21.64 14.22 -7.67
CA ILE A 138 -20.26 13.92 -8.06
C ILE A 138 -19.96 12.43 -7.90
N LEU A 139 -20.39 11.81 -6.79
CA LEU A 139 -20.17 10.38 -6.55
C LEU A 139 -20.99 9.50 -7.51
N ASP A 140 -22.17 9.94 -7.92
CA ASP A 140 -22.98 9.24 -8.93
C ASP A 140 -22.36 9.30 -10.33
N SER A 141 -21.62 10.36 -10.64
CA SER A 141 -20.98 10.56 -11.94
C SER A 141 -19.63 11.29 -11.78
N PRO A 142 -18.62 10.62 -11.20
CA PRO A 142 -17.34 11.25 -10.94
C PRO A 142 -16.61 11.62 -12.23
N PRO A 143 -15.90 12.75 -12.24
CA PRO A 143 -15.20 13.21 -13.46
C PRO A 143 -13.91 12.43 -13.75
N GLY A 144 -13.59 11.43 -12.94
CA GLY A 144 -12.33 10.74 -12.89
C GLY A 144 -11.48 11.22 -11.72
N GLY A 145 -10.44 10.50 -11.38
CA GLY A 145 -9.62 10.83 -10.23
C GLY A 145 -8.43 9.91 -10.04
N PHE A 146 -7.72 10.09 -8.93
CA PHE A 146 -6.69 9.19 -8.47
C PHE A 146 -6.72 9.05 -6.95
N PHE A 147 -6.31 7.88 -6.46
CA PHE A 147 -6.33 7.49 -5.06
C PHE A 147 -4.90 7.30 -4.53
N VAL A 148 -4.68 7.62 -3.27
CA VAL A 148 -3.39 7.47 -2.57
C VAL A 148 -2.86 6.03 -2.61
N ASP A 149 -3.74 5.05 -2.69
CA ASP A 149 -3.41 3.62 -2.81
C ASP A 149 -2.46 3.37 -3.98
N CYS A 150 -2.68 4.06 -5.10
CA CYS A 150 -1.87 3.90 -6.31
C CYS A 150 -0.46 4.49 -6.21
N LEU A 151 -0.16 5.25 -5.16
CA LEU A 151 1.21 5.62 -4.83
C LEU A 151 2.07 4.39 -4.48
N HIS A 152 1.44 3.33 -3.94
CA HIS A 152 2.12 2.05 -3.73
C HIS A 152 2.21 1.20 -5.01
N PHE A 153 1.31 1.37 -5.97
CA PHE A 153 1.25 0.50 -7.14
C PHE A 153 2.10 0.98 -8.30
N ASP A 154 1.88 2.20 -8.76
CA ASP A 154 2.48 2.72 -10.00
C ASP A 154 3.95 3.17 -9.82
N PRO A 155 4.30 4.09 -8.90
CA PRO A 155 5.66 4.58 -8.78
C PRO A 155 6.70 3.50 -8.46
N PRO A 156 6.49 2.57 -7.50
CA PRO A 156 7.43 1.48 -7.24
C PRO A 156 7.61 0.53 -8.42
N PHE A 157 6.53 0.28 -9.17
CA PHE A 157 6.59 -0.52 -10.39
C PHE A 157 7.51 0.09 -11.45
N PHE A 158 7.33 1.38 -11.75
CA PHE A 158 8.21 2.10 -12.67
C PHE A 158 9.66 2.17 -12.14
N ALA A 159 9.83 2.37 -10.83
CA ALA A 159 11.14 2.38 -10.19
C ALA A 159 11.88 1.04 -10.37
N ALA A 160 11.19 -0.08 -10.15
CA ALA A 160 11.76 -1.41 -10.38
C ALA A 160 12.08 -1.66 -11.85
N LEU A 161 11.21 -1.23 -12.78
CA LEU A 161 11.50 -1.30 -14.22
C LEU A 161 12.75 -0.51 -14.59
N ALA A 162 12.93 0.71 -14.05
CA ALA A 162 14.12 1.51 -14.26
C ALA A 162 15.38 0.76 -13.83
N ARG A 163 15.37 0.20 -12.62
CA ARG A 163 16.50 -0.55 -12.06
C ARG A 163 16.82 -1.80 -12.88
N VAL A 164 15.81 -2.58 -13.26
CA VAL A 164 16.00 -3.87 -13.95
C VAL A 164 16.37 -3.69 -15.42
N THR A 165 15.81 -2.68 -16.10
CA THR A 165 16.06 -2.47 -17.54
C THR A 165 17.16 -1.47 -17.83
N GLY A 166 17.50 -0.59 -16.89
CA GLY A 166 18.40 0.54 -17.10
C GLY A 166 17.79 1.65 -17.99
N ASP A 167 16.49 1.62 -18.28
CA ASP A 167 15.81 2.64 -19.10
C ASP A 167 15.40 3.82 -18.21
N GLU A 168 16.07 4.95 -18.42
CA GLU A 168 15.87 6.20 -17.67
C GLU A 168 14.43 6.75 -17.80
N ARG A 169 13.69 6.40 -18.84
CA ARG A 169 12.29 6.77 -18.98
C ARG A 169 11.45 6.28 -17.78
N TRP A 170 11.69 5.06 -17.32
CA TRP A 170 10.96 4.51 -16.18
C TRP A 170 11.33 5.17 -14.86
N ARG A 171 12.58 5.63 -14.73
CA ARG A 171 13.00 6.44 -13.59
C ARG A 171 12.24 7.77 -13.56
N GLN A 172 12.15 8.43 -14.70
CA GLN A 172 11.41 9.68 -14.83
C GLN A 172 9.92 9.50 -14.50
N GLU A 173 9.29 8.45 -15.02
CA GLU A 173 7.89 8.13 -14.70
C GLU A 173 7.69 7.86 -13.20
N ALA A 174 8.55 7.06 -12.58
CA ALA A 174 8.47 6.78 -11.15
C ALA A 174 8.52 8.06 -10.30
N LEU A 175 9.47 8.94 -10.59
CA LEU A 175 9.65 10.20 -9.87
C LEU A 175 8.49 11.17 -10.13
N GLU A 176 8.09 11.36 -11.39
CA GLU A 176 6.99 12.24 -11.75
C GLU A 176 5.69 11.84 -11.04
N GLN A 177 5.39 10.53 -11.00
CA GLN A 177 4.22 10.01 -10.32
C GLN A 177 4.33 10.20 -8.80
N ALA A 178 5.42 9.76 -8.17
CA ALA A 178 5.60 9.87 -6.71
C ALA A 178 5.51 11.33 -6.24
N GLU A 179 6.24 12.23 -6.89
CA GLU A 179 6.20 13.67 -6.59
C GLU A 179 4.83 14.29 -6.89
N GLY A 180 4.15 13.80 -7.91
CA GLY A 180 2.78 14.20 -8.24
C GLY A 180 1.80 13.89 -7.12
N TYR A 181 1.86 12.67 -6.56
CA TYR A 181 1.08 12.26 -5.39
C TYR A 181 1.40 13.10 -4.16
N ILE A 182 2.69 13.33 -3.87
CA ILE A 182 3.14 14.16 -2.75
C ILE A 182 2.52 15.56 -2.85
N ARG A 183 2.71 16.23 -3.99
CA ARG A 183 2.18 17.59 -4.20
C ARG A 183 0.66 17.67 -4.09
N ALA A 184 -0.05 16.64 -4.53
CA ALA A 184 -1.52 16.66 -4.54
C ALA A 184 -2.13 16.28 -3.20
N LEU A 185 -1.59 15.28 -2.50
CA LEU A 185 -2.25 14.64 -1.37
C LEU A 185 -1.57 14.86 -0.02
N GLN A 186 -0.24 15.06 0.03
CA GLN A 186 0.44 15.27 1.31
C GLN A 186 0.15 16.68 1.87
N LYS A 187 -0.22 16.70 3.14
CA LYS A 187 -0.52 17.94 3.87
C LYS A 187 0.69 18.43 4.65
N PRO A 188 0.69 19.71 5.07
CA PRO A 188 1.74 20.25 5.94
C PRO A 188 1.94 19.48 7.26
N SER A 189 0.95 18.70 7.69
CA SER A 189 1.04 17.80 8.84
C SER A 189 1.88 16.55 8.60
N GLY A 190 2.28 16.28 7.36
CA GLY A 190 2.95 15.04 6.93
C GLY A 190 1.97 13.96 6.47
N LEU A 191 0.70 14.00 6.88
CA LEU A 191 -0.33 13.03 6.49
C LEU A 191 -0.80 13.23 5.05
N PHE A 192 -1.31 12.15 4.44
CA PHE A 192 -1.92 12.17 3.12
C PHE A 192 -3.45 12.16 3.21
N ASP A 193 -4.10 12.90 2.31
CA ASP A 193 -5.51 12.70 2.01
C ASP A 193 -5.69 11.52 1.05
N HIS A 194 -6.93 10.99 0.96
CA HIS A 194 -7.18 9.75 0.25
C HIS A 194 -7.20 9.93 -1.27
N PHE A 195 -7.92 10.93 -1.79
CA PHE A 195 -8.09 11.06 -3.24
C PHE A 195 -8.34 12.48 -3.74
N VAL A 196 -8.15 12.64 -5.05
CA VAL A 196 -8.49 13.83 -5.86
C VAL A 196 -9.50 13.43 -6.92
N LEU A 197 -10.46 14.33 -7.21
CA LEU A 197 -11.34 14.23 -8.37
C LEU A 197 -11.00 15.36 -9.36
N ASP A 198 -11.01 15.05 -10.65
CA ASP A 198 -10.79 16.04 -11.72
C ASP A 198 -11.90 17.12 -11.71
N GLY A 199 -11.51 18.35 -12.02
CA GLY A 199 -12.42 19.50 -11.89
C GLY A 199 -12.53 20.09 -10.49
N TRP A 200 -11.86 19.50 -9.50
CA TRP A 200 -11.80 19.99 -8.12
C TRP A 200 -10.34 20.20 -7.68
N PRO A 201 -9.59 21.05 -8.36
CA PRO A 201 -8.13 21.13 -8.21
C PRO A 201 -7.67 21.57 -6.80
N ASP A 202 -8.53 22.32 -6.10
CA ASP A 202 -8.22 22.89 -4.77
C ASP A 202 -8.79 22.05 -3.62
N ARG A 203 -9.35 20.86 -3.93
CA ARG A 203 -9.99 20.00 -2.92
C ARG A 203 -9.50 18.58 -3.00
N THR A 204 -9.07 18.08 -1.85
CA THR A 204 -8.78 16.66 -1.61
C THR A 204 -9.85 16.06 -0.69
N PHE A 205 -10.01 14.75 -0.73
CA PHE A 205 -11.03 14.02 -0.01
C PHE A 205 -10.41 12.97 0.91
N GLY A 206 -11.15 12.60 1.95
CA GLY A 206 -10.75 11.55 2.86
C GLY A 206 -9.53 11.90 3.72
N PRO A 207 -9.59 12.98 4.51
CA PRO A 207 -8.44 13.45 5.29
C PRO A 207 -8.01 12.40 6.32
N GLY A 208 -6.71 12.08 6.32
CA GLY A 208 -6.07 11.29 7.37
C GLY A 208 -6.54 9.84 7.49
N TRP A 209 -7.07 9.23 6.44
CA TRP A 209 -7.41 7.80 6.47
C TRP A 209 -6.17 6.94 6.75
N GLY A 210 -6.23 6.11 7.84
CA GLY A 210 -5.06 5.41 8.37
C GLY A 210 -4.41 4.44 7.39
N ARG A 211 -5.18 3.52 6.76
CA ARG A 211 -4.63 2.61 5.74
C ARG A 211 -4.08 3.37 4.52
N GLY A 212 -4.64 4.52 4.19
CA GLY A 212 -4.09 5.39 3.14
C GLY A 212 -2.68 5.88 3.45
N GLN A 213 -2.39 6.17 4.73
CA GLN A 213 -1.02 6.47 5.17
C GLN A 213 -0.10 5.28 4.93
N GLY A 214 -0.62 4.06 5.14
CA GLY A 214 0.11 2.82 4.88
C GLY A 214 0.50 2.65 3.42
N TRP A 215 -0.45 2.83 2.52
CA TRP A 215 -0.18 2.80 1.08
C TRP A 215 0.85 3.84 0.66
N ALA A 216 0.71 5.08 1.15
CA ALA A 216 1.67 6.14 0.88
C ALA A 216 3.07 5.79 1.39
N LEU A 217 3.19 5.33 2.63
CA LEU A 217 4.49 5.03 3.22
C LEU A 217 5.22 3.92 2.47
N LEU A 218 4.56 2.78 2.20
CA LEU A 218 5.19 1.69 1.45
C LEU A 218 5.60 2.15 0.05
N GLY A 219 4.72 2.87 -0.65
CA GLY A 219 5.05 3.36 -1.98
C GLY A 219 6.26 4.29 -2.01
N LEU A 220 6.36 5.23 -1.08
CA LEU A 220 7.51 6.13 -0.97
C LEU A 220 8.80 5.39 -0.63
N VAL A 221 8.76 4.49 0.34
CA VAL A 221 9.93 3.70 0.77
C VAL A 221 10.40 2.78 -0.35
N ASP A 222 9.50 2.12 -1.06
CA ASP A 222 9.85 1.24 -2.18
C ASP A 222 10.47 2.04 -3.35
N VAL A 223 9.97 3.24 -3.65
CA VAL A 223 10.61 4.12 -4.67
C VAL A 223 12.02 4.51 -4.25
N VAL A 224 12.22 4.89 -2.98
CA VAL A 224 13.55 5.21 -2.45
C VAL A 224 14.50 4.03 -2.58
N GLU A 225 14.06 2.83 -2.20
CA GLU A 225 14.84 1.60 -2.30
C GLU A 225 15.20 1.27 -3.74
N GLN A 226 14.20 1.20 -4.63
CA GLN A 226 14.42 0.76 -6.01
C GLN A 226 15.28 1.73 -6.84
N LEU A 227 15.18 3.02 -6.56
CA LEU A 227 15.96 4.06 -7.27
C LEU A 227 17.21 4.49 -6.52
N HIS A 228 17.48 3.94 -5.33
CA HIS A 228 18.60 4.34 -4.46
C HIS A 228 18.67 5.85 -4.26
N LEU A 229 17.54 6.45 -3.87
CA LEU A 229 17.44 7.89 -3.66
C LEU A 229 18.15 8.31 -2.37
N ASP A 230 18.85 9.44 -2.44
CA ASP A 230 19.46 10.04 -1.26
C ASP A 230 18.41 10.58 -0.28
N SER A 231 18.76 10.70 0.99
CA SER A 231 17.85 11.17 2.06
C SER A 231 17.35 12.61 1.88
N ASP A 232 18.03 13.41 1.07
CA ASP A 232 17.65 14.78 0.73
C ASP A 232 16.71 14.89 -0.48
N HIS A 233 16.40 13.77 -1.15
CA HIS A 233 15.44 13.74 -2.24
C HIS A 233 14.01 14.00 -1.72
N GLU A 234 13.15 14.65 -2.53
CA GLU A 234 11.77 15.00 -2.14
C GLU A 234 10.97 13.78 -1.67
N VAL A 235 11.07 12.65 -2.38
CA VAL A 235 10.38 11.41 -2.04
C VAL A 235 10.82 10.87 -0.68
N ALA A 236 12.13 10.88 -0.40
CA ALA A 236 12.69 10.46 0.88
C ALA A 236 12.22 11.37 2.03
N ARG A 237 12.30 12.71 1.83
CA ARG A 237 11.79 13.66 2.83
C ARG A 237 10.30 13.53 3.09
N SER A 238 9.51 13.23 2.06
CA SER A 238 8.07 12.98 2.20
C SER A 238 7.81 11.76 3.07
N ALA A 239 8.53 10.66 2.84
CA ALA A 239 8.44 9.46 3.69
C ALA A 239 8.80 9.76 5.14
N VAL A 240 9.89 10.49 5.40
CA VAL A 240 10.30 10.89 6.75
C VAL A 240 9.23 11.75 7.42
N SER A 241 8.68 12.75 6.70
CA SER A 241 7.61 13.61 7.23
C SER A 241 6.35 12.82 7.61
N LEU A 242 5.99 11.80 6.82
CA LEU A 242 4.88 10.91 7.15
C LEU A 242 5.20 10.03 8.37
N ILE A 243 6.40 9.47 8.45
CA ILE A 243 6.86 8.67 9.61
C ILE A 243 6.78 9.50 10.88
N ASP A 244 7.32 10.72 10.89
CA ASP A 244 7.31 11.62 12.06
C ASP A 244 5.87 11.92 12.53
N ALA A 245 4.97 12.18 11.59
CA ALA A 245 3.56 12.39 11.89
C ALA A 245 2.92 11.15 12.51
N MET A 246 3.16 9.98 11.91
CA MET A 246 2.56 8.72 12.38
C MET A 246 3.13 8.28 13.73
N VAL A 247 4.42 8.46 13.99
CA VAL A 247 5.03 8.19 15.31
C VAL A 247 4.39 9.08 16.38
N THR A 248 4.24 10.38 16.08
CA THR A 248 3.63 11.34 17.02
C THR A 248 2.17 11.03 17.36
N LEU A 249 1.43 10.47 16.40
CA LEU A 249 -0.02 10.22 16.50
C LEU A 249 -0.34 8.76 16.87
N GLN A 250 0.67 7.94 17.20
CA GLN A 250 0.46 6.57 17.65
C GLN A 250 -0.20 6.53 19.03
N SER A 251 -1.24 5.71 19.17
CA SER A 251 -1.87 5.43 20.46
C SER A 251 -0.92 4.65 21.39
N SER A 252 -1.16 4.73 22.69
CA SER A 252 -0.27 4.08 23.70
C SER A 252 -0.21 2.56 23.59
N ASP A 253 -1.24 1.94 22.99
CA ASP A 253 -1.32 0.50 22.71
C ASP A 253 -0.70 0.08 21.37
N GLY A 254 -0.05 1.02 20.67
CA GLY A 254 0.60 0.79 19.39
C GLY A 254 -0.30 0.87 18.17
N SER A 255 -1.59 1.09 18.36
CA SER A 255 -2.59 1.23 17.28
C SER A 255 -2.69 2.66 16.75
N TRP A 256 -3.51 2.83 15.72
CA TRP A 256 -4.01 4.11 15.22
C TRP A 256 -5.51 4.03 14.93
N PRO A 257 -6.24 5.15 15.09
CA PRO A 257 -7.63 5.19 14.67
C PRO A 257 -7.76 5.10 13.15
N VAL A 258 -8.93 4.71 12.67
CA VAL A 258 -9.27 4.61 11.23
C VAL A 258 -8.99 5.92 10.50
N VAL A 259 -9.31 7.04 11.13
CA VAL A 259 -8.92 8.39 10.72
C VAL A 259 -7.94 8.92 11.76
N ILE A 260 -6.69 9.10 11.37
CA ILE A 260 -5.56 9.36 12.27
C ILE A 260 -5.82 10.54 13.23
N THR A 261 -6.54 11.55 12.78
CA THR A 261 -6.85 12.76 13.57
C THR A 261 -8.19 12.69 14.30
N ASP A 262 -8.92 11.56 14.22
CA ASP A 262 -10.22 11.37 14.86
C ASP A 262 -10.24 10.05 15.68
N PRO A 263 -9.90 10.11 16.98
CA PRO A 263 -9.90 8.93 17.84
C PRO A 263 -11.27 8.21 17.94
N GLU A 264 -12.37 8.91 17.73
CA GLU A 264 -13.72 8.34 17.77
C GLU A 264 -14.06 7.51 16.51
N SER A 265 -13.22 7.57 15.47
CA SER A 265 -13.41 6.76 14.25
C SER A 265 -13.20 5.26 14.48
N GLY A 266 -12.67 4.89 15.65
CA GLY A 266 -12.39 3.51 16.06
C GLY A 266 -11.11 2.96 15.44
N GLU A 267 -10.74 1.75 15.81
CA GLU A 267 -9.49 1.11 15.41
C GLU A 267 -9.64 0.23 14.17
N GLU A 268 -8.56 0.10 13.41
CA GLU A 268 -8.48 -0.76 12.24
C GLU A 268 -7.03 -1.28 12.11
N PRO A 269 -6.80 -2.59 12.25
CA PRO A 269 -5.46 -3.14 12.47
C PRO A 269 -4.54 -3.07 11.24
N SER A 270 -5.08 -2.92 10.03
CA SER A 270 -4.22 -2.86 8.86
C SER A 270 -3.31 -1.64 8.89
N THR A 271 -3.74 -0.51 9.47
CA THR A 271 -2.88 0.67 9.63
C THR A 271 -1.62 0.34 10.42
N ALA A 272 -1.76 -0.34 11.56
CA ALA A 272 -0.61 -0.73 12.38
C ALA A 272 0.31 -1.74 11.64
N ALA A 273 -0.25 -2.67 10.88
CA ALA A 273 0.52 -3.61 10.06
C ALA A 273 1.35 -2.89 8.98
N PHE A 274 0.74 -1.96 8.27
CA PHE A 274 1.44 -1.12 7.27
C PHE A 274 2.53 -0.26 7.91
N MET A 275 2.24 0.38 9.05
CA MET A 275 3.23 1.22 9.73
C MET A 275 4.40 0.40 10.25
N ALA A 276 4.17 -0.75 10.87
CA ALA A 276 5.25 -1.65 11.29
C ALA A 276 6.16 -2.02 10.11
N THR A 277 5.58 -2.42 8.97
CA THR A 277 6.34 -2.73 7.75
C THR A 277 7.15 -1.53 7.27
N GLY A 278 6.51 -0.38 7.08
CA GLY A 278 7.14 0.81 6.53
C GLY A 278 8.23 1.39 7.43
N PHE A 279 8.02 1.40 8.75
CA PHE A 279 9.02 1.88 9.71
C PHE A 279 10.25 0.98 9.74
N LEU A 280 10.06 -0.34 9.76
CA LEU A 280 11.16 -1.30 9.74
C LEU A 280 11.98 -1.19 8.45
N ARG A 281 11.33 -1.05 7.28
CA ARG A 281 12.03 -0.81 6.01
C ARG A 281 12.79 0.52 6.02
N ALA A 282 12.16 1.60 6.48
CA ALA A 282 12.79 2.93 6.54
C ALA A 282 14.03 2.93 7.45
N LEU A 283 13.98 2.22 8.58
CA LEU A 283 15.14 2.02 9.47
C LEU A 283 16.26 1.24 8.78
N LYS A 284 15.94 0.13 8.12
CA LYS A 284 16.92 -0.68 7.36
C LYS A 284 17.59 0.09 6.22
N LEU A 285 16.83 0.95 5.55
CA LEU A 285 17.35 1.81 4.48
C LEU A 285 18.15 3.02 5.01
N GLY A 286 18.13 3.25 6.33
CA GLY A 286 18.78 4.42 6.93
C GLY A 286 18.09 5.75 6.61
N LEU A 287 16.85 5.73 6.16
CA LEU A 287 16.03 6.93 5.93
C LEU A 287 15.70 7.65 7.23
N VAL A 288 15.48 6.88 8.28
CA VAL A 288 15.26 7.35 9.64
C VAL A 288 16.20 6.61 10.58
N SER A 289 16.48 7.23 11.71
CA SER A 289 17.33 6.66 12.74
C SER A 289 16.83 7.08 14.13
N GLY A 290 17.12 6.26 15.13
CA GLY A 290 16.79 6.57 16.52
C GLY A 290 15.77 5.62 17.13
N ASP A 291 15.74 5.62 18.46
CA ASP A 291 14.95 4.68 19.26
C ASP A 291 13.44 4.91 19.14
N GLU A 292 13.02 6.13 18.84
CA GLU A 292 11.59 6.50 18.82
C GLU A 292 10.83 5.79 17.69
N VAL A 293 11.38 5.79 16.47
CA VAL A 293 10.78 5.09 15.33
C VAL A 293 10.84 3.57 15.55
N ALA A 294 11.97 3.05 16.07
CA ALA A 294 12.12 1.64 16.35
C ALA A 294 11.09 1.16 17.41
N GLN A 295 10.94 1.91 18.50
CA GLN A 295 9.93 1.60 19.52
C GLN A 295 8.51 1.73 18.99
N SER A 296 8.24 2.69 18.10
CA SER A 296 6.93 2.82 17.45
C SER A 296 6.63 1.60 16.57
N ALA A 297 7.60 1.12 15.80
CA ALA A 297 7.48 -0.09 15.00
C ALA A 297 7.22 -1.34 15.87
N GLU A 298 7.94 -1.48 16.99
CA GLU A 298 7.75 -2.58 17.95
C GLU A 298 6.32 -2.57 18.52
N ARG A 299 5.86 -1.42 19.02
CA ARG A 299 4.48 -1.29 19.54
C ARG A 299 3.42 -1.57 18.48
N ALA A 300 3.63 -1.10 17.24
CA ALA A 300 2.72 -1.38 16.14
C ALA A 300 2.62 -2.88 15.84
N LEU A 301 3.76 -3.56 15.83
CA LEU A 301 3.82 -4.99 15.58
C LEU A 301 3.17 -5.79 16.74
N GLU A 302 3.43 -5.43 17.99
CA GLU A 302 2.78 -6.03 19.16
C GLU A 302 1.26 -5.85 19.12
N SER A 303 0.79 -4.64 18.77
CA SER A 303 -0.64 -4.34 18.62
C SER A 303 -1.29 -5.26 17.57
N VAL A 304 -0.69 -5.38 16.39
CA VAL A 304 -1.20 -6.24 15.31
C VAL A 304 -1.17 -7.71 15.70
N MET A 305 -0.08 -8.18 16.32
CA MET A 305 0.06 -9.57 16.78
C MET A 305 -1.03 -9.95 17.78
N SER A 306 -1.40 -9.03 18.67
CA SER A 306 -2.45 -9.25 19.68
C SER A 306 -3.86 -9.42 19.08
N GLN A 307 -4.05 -8.98 17.84
CA GLN A 307 -5.32 -9.05 17.11
C GLN A 307 -5.40 -10.26 16.16
N CYS A 308 -4.35 -11.07 16.10
CA CYS A 308 -4.35 -12.32 15.35
C CYS A 308 -5.05 -13.43 16.12
N ASP A 309 -5.82 -14.25 15.40
CA ASP A 309 -6.39 -15.47 15.98
C ASP A 309 -5.36 -16.61 16.09
N ASP A 310 -5.79 -17.77 16.62
CA ASP A 310 -4.94 -18.95 16.80
C ASP A 310 -4.41 -19.52 15.47
N GLN A 311 -5.01 -19.18 14.35
CA GLN A 311 -4.60 -19.59 13.00
C GLN A 311 -3.68 -18.55 12.34
N GLY A 312 -3.41 -17.43 12.98
CA GLY A 312 -2.59 -16.34 12.45
C GLY A 312 -3.34 -15.41 11.48
N LEU A 313 -4.67 -15.43 11.49
CA LEU A 313 -5.48 -14.48 10.73
C LEU A 313 -5.62 -13.18 11.50
N LEU A 314 -5.39 -12.06 10.82
CA LEU A 314 -5.60 -10.73 11.35
C LEU A 314 -7.09 -10.39 11.35
N SER A 315 -7.68 -10.27 12.52
CA SER A 315 -9.09 -9.90 12.67
C SER A 315 -9.31 -8.39 12.64
N GLY A 316 -10.54 -7.97 12.37
CA GLY A 316 -10.92 -6.55 12.47
C GLY A 316 -10.63 -5.67 11.25
N VAL A 317 -10.02 -6.20 10.20
CA VAL A 317 -9.69 -5.44 8.98
C VAL A 317 -10.96 -4.97 8.28
N SER A 318 -10.96 -3.72 7.83
CA SER A 318 -12.08 -3.13 7.10
C SER A 318 -12.09 -3.53 5.62
N ARG A 319 -13.29 -3.50 5.02
CA ARG A 319 -13.48 -3.64 3.56
C ARG A 319 -12.74 -2.55 2.78
N ALA A 320 -12.79 -2.69 1.46
CA ALA A 320 -12.40 -1.63 0.54
C ALA A 320 -13.16 -0.34 0.87
N VAL A 321 -12.44 0.76 0.90
CA VAL A 321 -12.94 2.09 1.24
C VAL A 321 -13.07 2.90 -0.04
N MET A 322 -14.30 3.18 -0.45
CA MET A 322 -14.58 3.98 -1.63
C MET A 322 -15.53 5.12 -1.26
N ALA A 323 -15.44 6.24 -1.94
CA ALA A 323 -16.35 7.37 -1.79
C ALA A 323 -16.48 7.96 -0.37
N CYS A 324 -15.52 7.74 0.51
CA CYS A 324 -15.49 8.33 1.84
C CYS A 324 -14.96 9.77 1.76
N THR A 325 -15.84 10.74 1.57
CA THR A 325 -15.49 12.16 1.44
C THR A 325 -15.34 12.86 2.77
N ARG A 326 -15.89 12.30 3.85
CA ARG A 326 -15.85 12.84 5.21
C ARG A 326 -15.15 11.87 6.15
N ALA A 327 -14.51 12.40 7.19
CA ALA A 327 -13.87 11.58 8.22
C ALA A 327 -14.86 10.56 8.83
N SER A 328 -16.07 10.98 9.15
CA SER A 328 -17.12 10.12 9.73
C SER A 328 -17.48 8.92 8.86
N HIS A 329 -17.34 9.00 7.54
CA HIS A 329 -17.65 7.88 6.63
C HIS A 329 -16.72 6.69 6.84
N TYR A 330 -15.42 6.94 7.14
CA TYR A 330 -14.42 5.89 7.32
C TYR A 330 -14.70 5.03 8.56
N GLY A 331 -15.18 5.64 9.65
CA GLY A 331 -15.56 4.93 10.87
C GLY A 331 -16.71 3.93 10.68
N HIS A 332 -17.53 4.09 9.64
CA HIS A 332 -18.67 3.23 9.34
C HIS A 332 -18.38 2.12 8.32
N VAL A 333 -17.16 2.06 7.77
CA VAL A 333 -16.77 0.97 6.86
C VAL A 333 -16.81 -0.36 7.63
N PRO A 334 -17.54 -1.39 7.13
CA PRO A 334 -17.63 -2.68 7.80
C PRO A 334 -16.25 -3.32 8.01
N ARG A 335 -16.06 -3.96 9.15
CA ARG A 335 -14.81 -4.59 9.60
C ARG A 335 -15.01 -6.10 9.79
N GLY A 336 -13.92 -6.83 10.03
CA GLY A 336 -13.95 -8.26 10.27
C GLY A 336 -13.73 -9.09 9.02
N PHE A 337 -12.98 -8.58 8.05
CA PHE A 337 -12.69 -9.26 6.79
C PHE A 337 -11.27 -9.80 6.76
N ASN A 338 -11.12 -11.02 6.23
CA ASN A 338 -9.83 -11.60 5.87
C ASN A 338 -9.52 -11.19 4.43
N VAL A 339 -8.58 -10.29 4.27
CA VAL A 339 -8.32 -9.64 2.99
C VAL A 339 -6.81 -9.43 2.79
N PRO A 340 -6.33 -9.42 1.53
CA PRO A 340 -4.90 -9.26 1.24
C PRO A 340 -4.28 -8.00 1.85
N TRP A 341 -5.01 -6.88 1.88
CA TRP A 341 -4.55 -5.60 2.46
C TRP A 341 -4.58 -5.52 4.00
N GLY A 342 -4.91 -6.63 4.66
CA GLY A 342 -4.74 -6.82 6.09
C GLY A 342 -3.68 -7.85 6.36
N GLN A 343 -3.88 -9.08 5.83
CA GLN A 343 -2.98 -10.21 6.03
C GLN A 343 -1.59 -9.98 5.40
N GLY A 344 -1.53 -9.35 4.22
CA GLY A 344 -0.28 -9.05 3.54
C GLY A 344 0.65 -8.18 4.38
N PRO A 345 0.23 -6.98 4.80
CA PRO A 345 1.05 -6.11 5.66
C PRO A 345 1.45 -6.74 6.99
N LEU A 346 0.59 -7.55 7.63
CA LEU A 346 0.97 -8.31 8.83
C LEU A 346 2.17 -9.23 8.53
N VAL A 347 2.07 -10.02 7.48
CA VAL A 347 3.12 -10.98 7.11
C VAL A 347 4.39 -10.26 6.69
N LEU A 348 4.29 -9.14 5.96
CA LEU A 348 5.44 -8.29 5.64
C LEU A 348 6.12 -7.77 6.90
N ALA A 349 5.36 -7.23 7.87
CA ALA A 349 5.92 -6.73 9.12
C ALA A 349 6.65 -7.82 9.91
N LEU A 350 6.09 -9.04 9.96
CA LEU A 350 6.75 -10.18 10.60
C LEU A 350 8.05 -10.58 9.88
N CYS A 351 8.06 -10.57 8.54
CA CYS A 351 9.28 -10.83 7.77
C CYS A 351 10.33 -9.74 8.02
N GLU A 352 9.94 -8.47 7.96
CA GLU A 352 10.85 -7.34 8.21
C GLU A 352 11.46 -7.37 9.63
N ALA A 353 10.69 -7.79 10.63
CA ALA A 353 11.18 -7.89 12.01
C ALA A 353 12.12 -9.09 12.24
N LEU A 354 12.09 -10.12 11.39
CA LEU A 354 12.94 -11.31 11.47
C LEU A 354 14.25 -11.20 10.68
N GLU A 355 14.39 -10.21 9.82
CA GLU A 355 15.60 -9.88 9.06
C GLU A 355 16.50 -8.87 9.78
#